data_abf79990d60fb35011d38557eb4a85c7
#
_entry.id   abf79990d60fb35011d38557eb4a85c7
#
_cell.length_a   1.000
_cell.length_b   1.000
_cell.length_c   1.000
_cell.angle_alpha   90.00
_cell.angle_beta   90.00
_cell.angle_gamma   90.00
#
_symmetry.space_group_name_H-M   'P 1'
#
loop_
_entity.id
_entity.type
_entity.pdbx_description
1 polymer ?
#
loop_
_entity_poly.entity_id
_entity_poly.type
_entity_poly.pdbx_seq_one_letter_code
_entity_poly.pdbx_strand_id
1 'polypeptide(L)'
;MGATETTTRLELDYLAREVLRAFMQGESMPLRTNEIRERVAHLGLSSGELRALLLNMPDKFFQEERRWQPLYRKEHRHTPVLAYAERIIRAVGAPVPRTALAVELGAHYRRSFEHYETILPRLAQHSETLFITRDGEVGLREWLFIPDWIEPIPYEWERPDERERAVHDALFYNDLKWDEIERYVALGKGMDWTRPETAAAFMETLGEPVPNRIVGFLGWYFTLDPDPRWVYPYDGVALFEAIQHSGEWVWGSDGQWYPRAVADQWLERAKAQVQEWLHEMPAEETQPLELRADEVEHIVANLLKTEGIARASKLLEELFEVTPKSRTFREDLDTLVNALWSDGRLVWFGYDRFGRDTDVPEYVRTVPSVFEFPEPPQICNEDGEPYDILIDPEGYPRSLRDEVLDVRAQDVLDEETPAYPEQVPDVVRIVLRQPHKDLGTIPLCQIPLGFLPDEPYLQQLTFIDEQGQAYEVWLNHETRLIYGLFDKFAALEPISGAIFMLERTDQPDTYYLRYTGEVDPLLAITPSRYERLLNLQAHADAMSTYHLLIELMREHPRGADFLTLHNELNIIRRTRREQTASVLSAYPCFELHRGSPVWHLKEEDIGKPVTKKARSYLLR
;
A
#
# COMPACT_ATOMS: atom_id res chain seq x y z
N MET A 1 32.37 32.68 -25.63
CA MET A 1 32.13 31.27 -25.40
C MET A 1 31.93 31.13 -23.91
N GLY A 2 30.66 31.27 -23.45
CA GLY A 2 30.30 31.04 -22.08
C GLY A 2 30.38 29.55 -21.78
N ALA A 3 31.02 29.20 -20.69
CA ALA A 3 30.91 27.87 -20.14
C ALA A 3 29.44 27.60 -19.88
N THR A 4 28.84 26.62 -20.53
CA THR A 4 27.53 26.08 -20.20
C THR A 4 27.65 25.57 -18.77
N GLU A 5 27.13 26.32 -17.80
CA GLU A 5 27.02 25.84 -16.42
C GLU A 5 26.17 24.56 -16.49
N THR A 6 26.77 23.44 -16.16
CA THR A 6 26.09 22.14 -16.15
C THR A 6 25.01 22.21 -15.09
N THR A 7 23.74 21.95 -15.49
CA THR A 7 22.58 21.90 -14.56
C THR A 7 22.87 20.93 -13.44
N THR A 8 22.74 21.37 -12.20
CA THR A 8 23.03 20.54 -11.06
C THR A 8 21.88 19.59 -10.74
N ARG A 9 22.16 18.48 -10.07
CA ARG A 9 21.13 17.55 -9.61
C ARG A 9 20.10 18.24 -8.72
N LEU A 10 20.49 19.20 -7.92
CA LEU A 10 19.64 19.97 -7.03
C LEU A 10 18.55 20.75 -7.78
N GLU A 11 18.90 21.37 -8.91
CA GLU A 11 17.99 22.12 -9.78
C GLU A 11 16.92 21.21 -10.41
N LEU A 12 17.33 20.03 -10.86
CA LEU A 12 16.42 19.01 -11.38
C LEU A 12 15.52 18.43 -10.30
N ASP A 13 16.06 18.17 -9.10
CA ASP A 13 15.27 17.70 -7.96
C ASP A 13 14.24 18.73 -7.52
N TYR A 14 14.55 20.04 -7.64
CA TYR A 14 13.59 21.11 -7.36
C TYR A 14 12.42 21.09 -8.34
N LEU A 15 12.68 20.97 -9.64
CA LEU A 15 11.64 20.84 -10.65
C LEU A 15 10.83 19.55 -10.47
N ALA A 16 11.50 18.41 -10.23
CA ALA A 16 10.85 17.12 -9.98
C ALA A 16 9.95 17.12 -8.74
N ARG A 17 10.32 17.89 -7.70
CA ARG A 17 9.49 18.09 -6.50
C ARG A 17 8.12 18.64 -6.83
N GLU A 18 8.05 19.66 -7.67
CA GLU A 18 6.78 20.25 -8.07
C GLU A 18 5.91 19.26 -8.84
N VAL A 19 6.53 18.42 -9.66
CA VAL A 19 5.84 17.33 -10.37
C VAL A 19 5.40 16.24 -9.39
N LEU A 20 6.23 15.84 -8.41
CA LEU A 20 5.84 14.88 -7.36
C LEU A 20 4.65 15.37 -6.53
N ARG A 21 4.61 16.69 -6.22
CA ARG A 21 3.48 17.30 -5.51
C ARG A 21 2.18 17.21 -6.30
N ALA A 22 2.25 17.22 -7.63
CA ALA A 22 1.07 17.06 -8.48
C ALA A 22 0.41 15.66 -8.29
N PHE A 23 1.20 14.62 -8.05
CA PHE A 23 0.67 13.28 -7.75
C PHE A 23 -0.02 13.17 -6.38
N MET A 24 0.25 14.13 -5.48
CA MET A 24 -0.33 14.18 -4.15
C MET A 24 -1.59 15.08 -4.08
N GLN A 25 -2.00 15.67 -5.20
CA GLN A 25 -3.20 16.50 -5.30
C GLN A 25 -4.41 15.60 -5.64
N GLY A 26 -5.36 15.52 -4.73
CA GLY A 26 -6.55 14.68 -4.90
C GLY A 26 -6.31 13.24 -4.49
N GLU A 27 -6.83 12.29 -5.26
CA GLU A 27 -6.66 10.86 -4.99
C GLU A 27 -5.27 10.38 -5.41
N SER A 28 -4.72 9.43 -4.64
CA SER A 28 -3.44 8.79 -4.96
C SER A 28 -3.65 7.77 -6.07
N MET A 29 -3.44 8.20 -7.31
CA MET A 29 -3.60 7.36 -8.51
C MET A 29 -2.46 7.58 -9.50
N PRO A 30 -2.22 6.61 -10.40
CA PRO A 30 -1.36 6.81 -11.56
C PRO A 30 -1.92 7.90 -12.48
N LEU A 31 -1.07 8.81 -12.94
CA LEU A 31 -1.46 9.95 -13.76
C LEU A 31 -0.84 9.86 -15.17
N ARG A 32 -1.52 10.44 -16.14
CA ARG A 32 -1.03 10.61 -17.50
C ARG A 32 -0.26 11.92 -17.65
N THR A 33 0.57 12.01 -18.67
CA THR A 33 1.35 13.21 -18.93
C THR A 33 0.48 14.48 -19.01
N ASN A 34 -0.69 14.39 -19.65
CA ASN A 34 -1.61 15.54 -19.74
C ASN A 34 -2.23 15.93 -18.40
N GLU A 35 -2.64 14.94 -17.59
CA GLU A 35 -3.19 15.17 -16.24
C GLU A 35 -2.15 15.81 -15.32
N ILE A 36 -0.89 15.34 -15.41
CA ILE A 36 0.22 15.96 -14.66
C ILE A 36 0.43 17.40 -15.16
N ARG A 37 0.45 17.62 -16.49
CA ARG A 37 0.63 18.95 -17.07
C ARG A 37 -0.43 19.94 -16.59
N GLU A 38 -1.68 19.53 -16.49
CA GLU A 38 -2.76 20.39 -15.98
C GLU A 38 -2.51 20.77 -14.52
N ARG A 39 -2.08 19.82 -13.67
CA ARG A 39 -1.77 20.05 -12.27
C ARG A 39 -0.53 20.94 -12.05
N VAL A 40 0.43 20.89 -12.97
CA VAL A 40 1.66 21.70 -12.94
C VAL A 40 1.65 22.83 -13.98
N ALA A 41 0.48 23.29 -14.41
CA ALA A 41 0.35 24.32 -15.45
C ALA A 41 1.16 25.61 -15.14
N HIS A 42 1.34 25.92 -13.85
CA HIS A 42 2.15 27.05 -13.38
C HIS A 42 3.64 26.94 -13.74
N LEU A 43 4.15 25.72 -14.01
CA LEU A 43 5.53 25.51 -14.46
C LEU A 43 5.73 25.87 -15.93
N GLY A 44 4.65 25.93 -16.73
CA GLY A 44 4.70 26.26 -18.15
C GLY A 44 5.37 25.22 -19.04
N LEU A 45 5.44 23.96 -18.58
CA LEU A 45 6.00 22.84 -19.35
C LEU A 45 5.02 22.33 -20.41
N SER A 46 5.50 22.08 -21.61
CA SER A 46 4.77 21.32 -22.64
C SER A 46 4.68 19.84 -22.26
N SER A 47 3.75 19.10 -22.89
CA SER A 47 3.64 17.65 -22.69
C SER A 47 4.93 16.90 -23.06
N GLY A 48 5.62 17.34 -24.10
CA GLY A 48 6.91 16.77 -24.52
C GLY A 48 8.02 16.99 -23.48
N GLU A 49 8.15 18.21 -22.98
CA GLU A 49 9.12 18.55 -21.93
C GLU A 49 8.83 17.77 -20.64
N LEU A 50 7.57 17.70 -20.23
CA LEU A 50 7.19 16.92 -19.06
C LEU A 50 7.52 15.43 -19.24
N ARG A 51 7.24 14.85 -20.41
CA ARG A 51 7.61 13.46 -20.74
C ARG A 51 9.13 13.27 -20.71
N ALA A 52 9.90 14.22 -21.25
CA ALA A 52 11.36 14.18 -21.22
C ALA A 52 11.89 14.19 -19.78
N LEU A 53 11.34 15.03 -18.90
CA LEU A 53 11.67 15.05 -17.47
C LEU A 53 11.40 13.70 -16.81
N LEU A 54 10.19 13.17 -16.98
CA LEU A 54 9.76 11.92 -16.34
C LEU A 54 10.60 10.72 -16.77
N LEU A 55 10.97 10.64 -18.05
CA LEU A 55 11.83 9.58 -18.58
C LEU A 55 13.28 9.66 -18.11
N ASN A 56 13.82 10.88 -17.96
CA ASN A 56 15.22 11.09 -17.57
C ASN A 56 15.44 11.14 -16.05
N MET A 57 14.36 10.99 -15.26
CA MET A 57 14.45 10.88 -13.80
C MET A 57 13.85 9.55 -13.28
N PRO A 58 14.40 8.39 -13.68
CA PRO A 58 13.87 7.07 -13.30
C PRO A 58 14.04 6.75 -11.81
N ASP A 59 14.84 7.52 -11.09
CA ASP A 59 14.97 7.48 -9.64
C ASP A 59 13.84 8.22 -8.90
N LYS A 60 13.02 8.98 -9.61
CA LYS A 60 11.86 9.70 -9.06
C LYS A 60 10.53 9.18 -9.59
N PHE A 61 10.50 8.75 -10.86
CA PHE A 61 9.29 8.39 -11.57
C PHE A 61 9.45 7.05 -12.29
N PHE A 62 8.34 6.35 -12.45
CA PHE A 62 8.26 5.21 -13.35
C PHE A 62 6.94 5.22 -14.12
N GLN A 63 6.93 4.53 -15.24
CA GLN A 63 5.73 4.39 -16.05
C GLN A 63 5.26 2.94 -16.01
N GLU A 64 3.98 2.74 -15.74
CA GLU A 64 3.31 1.46 -15.80
C GLU A 64 1.98 1.66 -16.54
N GLU A 65 1.66 0.79 -17.47
CA GLU A 65 0.45 0.91 -18.31
C GLU A 65 0.24 2.33 -18.87
N ARG A 66 1.35 3.02 -19.25
CA ARG A 66 1.41 4.39 -19.75
C ARG A 66 0.90 5.49 -18.83
N ARG A 67 0.74 5.17 -17.57
CA ARG A 67 0.54 6.13 -16.50
C ARG A 67 1.82 6.28 -15.71
N TRP A 68 2.09 7.49 -15.31
CA TRP A 68 3.24 7.83 -14.50
C TRP A 68 2.90 7.72 -13.02
N GLN A 69 3.88 7.26 -12.27
CA GLN A 69 3.80 7.16 -10.83
C GLN A 69 5.11 7.60 -10.19
N PRO A 70 5.06 8.16 -8.98
CA PRO A 70 6.26 8.33 -8.17
C PRO A 70 6.90 6.98 -7.81
N LEU A 71 8.23 6.92 -7.86
CA LEU A 71 8.96 5.68 -7.61
C LEU A 71 8.70 5.10 -6.20
N TYR A 72 8.41 5.95 -5.22
CA TYR A 72 8.09 5.47 -3.87
C TYR A 72 6.86 4.56 -3.81
N ARG A 73 5.96 4.61 -4.80
CA ARG A 73 4.78 3.72 -4.90
C ARG A 73 5.12 2.33 -5.43
N LYS A 74 6.24 2.17 -6.16
CA LYS A 74 6.62 0.90 -6.82
C LYS A 74 7.00 -0.20 -5.84
N GLU A 75 7.46 0.12 -4.66
CA GLU A 75 7.88 -0.87 -3.67
C GLU A 75 6.68 -1.40 -2.86
N HIS A 76 6.24 -2.60 -3.19
CA HIS A 76 5.11 -3.30 -2.57
C HIS A 76 5.53 -4.15 -1.35
N ARG A 77 6.44 -3.66 -0.51
CA ARG A 77 6.78 -4.35 0.74
C ARG A 77 5.82 -3.94 1.84
N HIS A 78 5.55 -4.85 2.76
CA HIS A 78 4.88 -4.51 4.01
C HIS A 78 5.79 -3.58 4.81
N THR A 79 5.64 -2.29 4.60
CA THR A 79 6.47 -1.25 5.20
C THR A 79 5.69 -0.66 6.37
N PRO A 80 6.29 -0.46 7.55
CA PRO A 80 5.64 0.29 8.63
C PRO A 80 5.21 1.68 8.18
N VAL A 81 4.11 2.20 8.72
CA VAL A 81 3.53 3.50 8.31
C VAL A 81 4.55 4.63 8.34
N LEU A 82 5.36 4.71 9.40
CA LEU A 82 6.40 5.73 9.52
C LEU A 82 7.49 5.60 8.46
N ALA A 83 7.93 4.38 8.17
CA ALA A 83 8.95 4.13 7.15
C ALA A 83 8.45 4.46 5.73
N TYR A 84 7.17 4.23 5.45
CA TYR A 84 6.59 4.63 4.16
C TYR A 84 6.41 6.15 4.07
N ALA A 85 5.96 6.80 5.14
CA ALA A 85 5.90 8.26 5.22
C ALA A 85 7.28 8.89 5.02
N GLU A 86 8.31 8.37 5.69
CA GLU A 86 9.70 8.79 5.52
C GLU A 86 10.17 8.66 4.06
N ARG A 87 9.85 7.56 3.41
CA ARG A 87 10.19 7.33 1.99
C ARG A 87 9.55 8.37 1.08
N ILE A 88 8.27 8.69 1.28
CA ILE A 88 7.57 9.72 0.51
C ILE A 88 8.26 11.08 0.69
N ILE A 89 8.51 11.49 1.94
CA ILE A 89 9.12 12.76 2.27
C ILE A 89 10.54 12.85 1.68
N ARG A 90 11.30 11.76 1.77
CA ARG A 90 12.66 11.67 1.21
C ARG A 90 12.65 11.75 -0.33
N ALA A 91 11.68 11.14 -1.00
CA ALA A 91 11.52 11.22 -2.45
C ALA A 91 11.19 12.65 -2.91
N VAL A 92 10.33 13.35 -2.18
CA VAL A 92 9.98 14.76 -2.43
C VAL A 92 11.17 15.68 -2.10
N GLY A 93 12.00 15.32 -1.12
CA GLY A 93 13.14 16.11 -0.66
C GLY A 93 12.75 17.42 0.03
N ALA A 94 11.52 17.53 0.52
CA ALA A 94 11.00 18.69 1.23
C ALA A 94 9.85 18.26 2.16
N PRO A 95 9.45 19.11 3.13
CA PRO A 95 8.26 18.83 3.92
C PRO A 95 7.02 18.63 3.05
N VAL A 96 6.17 17.69 3.46
CA VAL A 96 4.96 17.29 2.75
C VAL A 96 3.74 17.63 3.60
N PRO A 97 2.70 18.27 3.04
CA PRO A 97 1.46 18.51 3.76
C PRO A 97 0.86 17.22 4.34
N ARG A 98 0.46 17.27 5.60
CA ARG A 98 -0.14 16.12 6.31
C ARG A 98 -1.30 15.50 5.54
N THR A 99 -2.14 16.32 4.93
CA THR A 99 -3.28 15.88 4.12
C THR A 99 -2.83 15.07 2.91
N ALA A 100 -1.83 15.55 2.17
CA ALA A 100 -1.27 14.84 1.02
C ALA A 100 -0.62 13.51 1.43
N LEU A 101 0.13 13.52 2.54
CA LEU A 101 0.73 12.30 3.08
C LEU A 101 -0.33 11.30 3.55
N ALA A 102 -1.43 11.77 4.16
CA ALA A 102 -2.54 10.93 4.60
C ALA A 102 -3.25 10.25 3.41
N VAL A 103 -3.42 10.94 2.29
CA VAL A 103 -3.98 10.37 1.06
C VAL A 103 -3.09 9.23 0.53
N GLU A 104 -1.78 9.45 0.43
CA GLU A 104 -0.82 8.43 -0.01
C GLU A 104 -0.81 7.20 0.92
N LEU A 105 -0.82 7.43 2.23
CA LEU A 105 -0.88 6.36 3.22
C LEU A 105 -2.23 5.62 3.15
N GLY A 106 -3.33 6.35 2.99
CA GLY A 106 -4.66 5.78 2.85
C GLY A 106 -4.76 4.84 1.65
N ALA A 107 -4.27 5.27 0.51
CA ALA A 107 -4.22 4.47 -0.70
C ALA A 107 -3.33 3.22 -0.53
N HIS A 108 -2.11 3.39 0.01
CA HIS A 108 -1.18 2.29 0.19
C HIS A 108 -1.69 1.20 1.14
N TYR A 109 -2.27 1.60 2.28
CA TYR A 109 -2.77 0.66 3.29
C TYR A 109 -4.26 0.32 3.13
N ARG A 110 -4.93 0.82 2.09
CA ARG A 110 -6.36 0.60 1.83
C ARG A 110 -7.24 0.98 3.03
N ARG A 111 -6.96 2.15 3.60
CA ARG A 111 -7.73 2.76 4.69
C ARG A 111 -8.13 4.18 4.33
N SER A 112 -9.14 4.72 5.00
CA SER A 112 -9.56 6.10 4.75
C SER A 112 -8.43 7.10 5.06
N PHE A 113 -8.35 8.17 4.30
CA PHE A 113 -7.34 9.20 4.51
C PHE A 113 -7.54 9.92 5.86
N GLU A 114 -8.79 10.07 6.33
CA GLU A 114 -9.12 10.67 7.62
C GLU A 114 -8.48 9.92 8.79
N HIS A 115 -8.36 8.60 8.67
CA HIS A 115 -7.67 7.79 9.65
C HIS A 115 -6.22 8.25 9.79
N TYR A 116 -5.49 8.38 8.67
CA TYR A 116 -4.09 8.80 8.71
C TYR A 116 -3.93 10.27 9.03
N GLU A 117 -4.82 11.13 8.54
CA GLU A 117 -4.82 12.55 8.91
C GLU A 117 -4.93 12.76 10.41
N THR A 118 -5.72 11.92 11.09
CA THR A 118 -5.91 11.97 12.55
C THR A 118 -4.70 11.44 13.32
N ILE A 119 -4.08 10.35 12.85
CA ILE A 119 -3.00 9.70 13.62
C ILE A 119 -1.61 10.24 13.33
N LEU A 120 -1.36 10.80 12.13
CA LEU A 120 -0.05 11.32 11.72
C LEU A 120 0.56 12.31 12.71
N PRO A 121 -0.16 13.30 13.29
CA PRO A 121 0.42 14.21 14.27
C PRO A 121 0.97 13.49 15.49
N ARG A 122 0.26 12.47 15.99
CA ARG A 122 0.71 11.68 17.14
C ARG A 122 1.90 10.81 16.77
N LEU A 123 1.87 10.19 15.59
CA LEU A 123 2.97 9.36 15.10
C LEU A 123 4.23 10.20 14.89
N ALA A 124 4.13 11.38 14.28
CA ALA A 124 5.27 12.28 14.05
C ALA A 124 5.83 12.83 15.37
N GLN A 125 4.97 13.17 16.33
CA GLN A 125 5.39 13.68 17.64
C GLN A 125 6.23 12.69 18.44
N HIS A 126 5.95 11.38 18.30
CA HIS A 126 6.67 10.30 18.97
C HIS A 126 7.70 9.61 18.07
N SER A 127 7.88 10.10 16.85
CA SER A 127 8.82 9.51 15.89
C SER A 127 10.24 9.99 16.15
N GLU A 128 11.18 9.08 15.99
CA GLU A 128 12.62 9.42 15.96
C GLU A 128 13.07 9.92 14.58
N THR A 129 12.26 9.73 13.54
CA THR A 129 12.62 10.03 12.15
C THR A 129 11.85 11.21 11.54
N LEU A 130 10.67 11.54 12.07
CA LEU A 130 9.79 12.58 11.53
C LEU A 130 9.61 13.74 12.51
N PHE A 131 9.39 14.94 11.96
CA PHE A 131 8.83 16.08 12.69
C PHE A 131 7.57 16.59 11.99
N ILE A 132 6.76 17.34 12.70
CA ILE A 132 5.58 18.01 12.16
C ILE A 132 5.61 19.49 12.54
N THR A 133 5.33 20.35 11.57
CA THR A 133 5.20 21.79 11.75
C THR A 133 3.82 22.16 12.29
N ARG A 134 3.66 23.40 12.78
CA ARG A 134 2.36 23.94 13.24
C ARG A 134 1.32 23.99 12.12
N ASP A 135 1.77 24.25 10.89
CA ASP A 135 0.92 24.28 9.70
C ASP A 135 0.57 22.86 9.20
N GLY A 136 1.11 21.84 9.85
CA GLY A 136 0.81 20.45 9.53
C GLY A 136 1.62 19.87 8.38
N GLU A 137 2.78 20.44 8.06
CA GLU A 137 3.74 19.80 7.17
C GLU A 137 4.59 18.80 7.93
N VAL A 138 4.89 17.67 7.31
CA VAL A 138 5.69 16.60 7.89
C VAL A 138 7.05 16.55 7.20
N GLY A 139 8.11 16.61 7.97
CA GLY A 139 9.50 16.58 7.49
C GLY A 139 10.34 15.52 8.20
N LEU A 140 11.60 15.38 7.78
CA LEU A 140 12.55 14.42 8.36
C LEU A 140 13.36 15.06 9.49
N ARG A 141 13.41 14.41 10.66
CA ARG A 141 14.20 14.92 11.79
C ARG A 141 15.70 15.03 11.47
N GLU A 142 16.22 14.24 10.55
CA GLU A 142 17.61 14.35 10.09
C GLU A 142 17.93 15.71 9.43
N TRP A 143 16.95 16.49 9.03
CA TRP A 143 17.14 17.84 8.51
C TRP A 143 17.35 18.87 9.61
N LEU A 144 16.94 18.54 10.82
CA LEU A 144 17.07 19.39 11.99
C LEU A 144 18.41 19.12 12.70
N PHE A 145 18.87 20.08 13.44
CA PHE A 145 19.89 19.86 14.44
C PHE A 145 19.24 19.18 15.65
N ILE A 146 19.80 18.07 16.12
CA ILE A 146 19.24 17.27 17.21
C ILE A 146 20.25 17.22 18.36
N PRO A 147 20.04 18.02 19.41
CA PRO A 147 20.91 17.99 20.59
C PRO A 147 20.69 16.79 21.51
N ASP A 148 19.52 16.12 21.40
CA ASP A 148 19.06 15.07 22.35
C ASP A 148 19.75 13.70 22.17
N TRP A 149 20.74 13.59 21.27
CA TRP A 149 21.61 12.43 21.20
C TRP A 149 22.59 12.36 22.38
N ILE A 150 22.69 13.44 23.14
CA ILE A 150 23.51 13.52 24.35
C ILE A 150 22.60 13.02 25.47
N GLU A 151 22.85 11.81 25.98
CA GLU A 151 22.27 11.43 27.26
C GLU A 151 22.73 12.48 28.28
N PRO A 152 21.81 13.26 28.88
CA PRO A 152 22.19 14.21 29.90
C PRO A 152 22.74 13.39 31.07
N ILE A 153 24.05 13.45 31.28
CA ILE A 153 24.67 12.95 32.51
C ILE A 153 24.49 14.07 33.54
N PRO A 154 23.48 13.96 34.43
CA PRO A 154 22.98 15.11 35.21
C PRO A 154 23.98 15.74 36.17
N TYR A 155 25.14 15.11 36.35
CA TYR A 155 26.15 15.51 37.36
C TYR A 155 27.39 16.14 36.77
N GLU A 156 27.59 16.14 35.46
CA GLU A 156 28.82 16.59 34.82
C GLU A 156 28.77 18.03 34.29
N TRP A 157 27.62 18.65 34.27
CA TRP A 157 27.37 19.97 33.65
C TRP A 157 27.79 21.15 34.54
N GLU A 158 28.25 20.92 35.73
CA GLU A 158 28.72 21.99 36.63
C GLU A 158 30.16 22.46 36.35
N ARG A 159 30.83 21.83 35.36
CA ARG A 159 32.23 22.14 34.99
C ARG A 159 32.27 22.77 33.60
N PRO A 160 33.12 23.82 33.38
CA PRO A 160 33.28 24.44 32.05
C PRO A 160 33.67 23.45 30.95
N ASP A 161 34.48 22.44 31.29
CA ASP A 161 34.93 21.39 30.37
C ASP A 161 33.77 20.53 29.83
N GLU A 162 32.66 20.49 30.51
CA GLU A 162 31.49 19.68 30.14
C GLU A 162 30.62 20.36 29.07
N ARG A 163 30.57 21.70 29.09
CA ARG A 163 29.89 22.46 28.03
C ARG A 163 30.66 22.32 26.70
N GLU A 164 31.98 22.40 26.72
CA GLU A 164 32.81 22.18 25.54
C GLU A 164 32.62 20.76 24.99
N ARG A 165 32.59 19.75 25.89
CA ARG A 165 32.33 18.37 25.52
C ARG A 165 30.91 18.20 24.90
N ALA A 166 29.89 18.76 25.53
CA ALA A 166 28.53 18.72 24.99
C ALA A 166 28.44 19.36 23.62
N VAL A 167 29.12 20.49 23.40
CA VAL A 167 29.17 21.13 22.07
C VAL A 167 29.91 20.23 21.08
N HIS A 168 31.01 19.63 21.45
CA HIS A 168 31.75 18.73 20.60
C HIS A 168 30.94 17.48 20.22
N ASP A 169 30.26 16.87 21.18
CA ASP A 169 29.43 15.68 20.96
C ASP A 169 28.22 16.02 20.07
N ALA A 170 27.57 17.16 20.32
CA ALA A 170 26.46 17.61 19.49
C ALA A 170 26.89 17.88 18.04
N LEU A 171 28.06 18.44 17.82
CA LEU A 171 28.64 18.63 16.49
C LEU A 171 28.94 17.28 15.82
N PHE A 172 29.55 16.36 16.54
CA PHE A 172 29.88 15.04 16.04
C PHE A 172 28.63 14.26 15.59
N TYR A 173 27.59 14.21 16.42
CA TYR A 173 26.36 13.49 16.10
C TYR A 173 25.53 14.12 14.97
N ASN A 174 25.70 15.42 14.72
CA ASN A 174 25.04 16.11 13.61
C ASN A 174 25.93 16.25 12.36
N ASP A 175 27.09 15.60 12.33
CA ASP A 175 28.05 15.67 11.23
C ASP A 175 28.46 17.12 10.90
N LEU A 176 28.74 17.91 11.95
CA LEU A 176 29.20 19.29 11.86
C LEU A 176 30.62 19.43 12.46
N LYS A 177 31.40 20.32 11.88
CA LYS A 177 32.75 20.63 12.38
C LYS A 177 32.85 22.08 12.83
N TRP A 178 33.59 22.31 13.90
CA TRP A 178 33.72 23.65 14.46
C TRP A 178 34.33 24.66 13.49
N ASP A 179 35.36 24.27 12.74
CA ASP A 179 36.01 25.10 11.73
C ASP A 179 35.06 25.51 10.59
N GLU A 180 34.06 24.71 10.28
CA GLU A 180 33.07 25.01 9.28
C GLU A 180 32.01 26.00 9.80
N ILE A 181 31.73 26.02 11.11
CA ILE A 181 30.64 26.79 11.71
C ILE A 181 31.12 28.01 12.51
N GLU A 182 32.41 28.15 12.82
CA GLU A 182 32.95 29.23 13.64
C GLU A 182 32.54 30.62 13.13
N ARG A 183 32.53 30.82 11.80
CA ARG A 183 32.11 32.08 11.18
C ARG A 183 30.62 32.39 11.45
N TYR A 184 29.76 31.38 11.45
CA TYR A 184 28.33 31.56 11.72
C TYR A 184 28.09 31.87 13.19
N VAL A 185 28.84 31.24 14.08
CA VAL A 185 28.81 31.55 15.52
C VAL A 185 29.23 32.99 15.77
N ALA A 186 30.30 33.46 15.10
CA ALA A 186 30.74 34.83 15.24
C ALA A 186 29.69 35.85 14.76
N LEU A 187 29.01 35.57 13.65
CA LEU A 187 27.96 36.42 13.09
C LEU A 187 26.66 36.37 13.90
N GLY A 188 26.30 35.21 14.44
CA GLY A 188 25.09 35.05 15.26
C GLY A 188 25.20 35.60 16.68
N LYS A 189 26.42 36.01 17.09
CA LYS A 189 26.67 36.55 18.41
C LYS A 189 25.94 37.88 18.62
N GLY A 190 25.16 37.95 19.70
CA GLY A 190 24.41 39.15 20.07
C GLY A 190 22.97 39.22 19.48
N MET A 191 22.57 38.24 18.69
CA MET A 191 21.19 38.07 18.26
C MET A 191 20.36 37.35 19.35
N ASP A 192 19.07 37.61 19.40
CA ASP A 192 18.16 36.99 20.38
C ASP A 192 17.62 35.65 19.87
N TRP A 193 18.39 34.60 20.00
CA TRP A 193 18.04 33.25 19.55
C TRP A 193 16.90 32.56 20.35
N THR A 194 16.38 33.23 21.38
CA THR A 194 15.16 32.76 22.06
C THR A 194 13.91 32.92 21.19
N ARG A 195 14.01 33.70 20.12
CA ARG A 195 12.94 33.94 19.14
C ARG A 195 13.20 33.20 17.85
N PRO A 196 12.28 32.35 17.39
CA PRO A 196 12.48 31.61 16.14
C PRO A 196 12.73 32.48 14.91
N GLU A 197 12.14 33.68 14.86
CA GLU A 197 12.29 34.65 13.75
C GLU A 197 13.75 35.12 13.58
N THR A 198 14.56 34.99 14.62
CA THR A 198 16.00 35.31 14.57
C THR A 198 16.72 34.46 13.52
N ALA A 199 16.28 33.22 13.29
CA ALA A 199 16.86 32.35 12.27
C ALA A 199 16.73 32.96 10.87
N ALA A 200 15.54 33.46 10.50
CA ALA A 200 15.33 34.12 9.22
C ALA A 200 16.15 35.41 9.09
N ALA A 201 16.16 36.27 10.12
CA ALA A 201 16.95 37.49 10.16
C ALA A 201 18.47 37.23 10.08
N PHE A 202 18.95 36.16 10.73
CA PHE A 202 20.34 35.74 10.61
C PHE A 202 20.68 35.35 9.16
N MET A 203 19.82 34.59 8.52
CA MET A 203 20.03 34.15 7.14
C MET A 203 20.00 35.31 6.15
N GLU A 204 19.14 36.31 6.36
CA GLU A 204 19.12 37.54 5.55
C GLU A 204 20.46 38.31 5.60
N THR A 205 21.14 38.28 6.77
CA THR A 205 22.46 38.92 6.88
C THR A 205 23.55 38.16 6.15
N LEU A 206 23.38 36.84 5.94
CA LEU A 206 24.35 36.02 5.22
C LEU A 206 24.18 36.13 3.71
N GLY A 207 22.95 36.07 3.20
CA GLY A 207 22.63 36.11 1.77
C GLY A 207 23.19 34.94 0.95
N GLU A 208 23.65 33.88 1.60
CA GLU A 208 24.23 32.68 0.98
C GLU A 208 23.53 31.41 1.46
N PRO A 209 23.64 30.28 0.73
CA PRO A 209 23.06 29.00 1.15
C PRO A 209 23.61 28.53 2.51
N VAL A 210 22.72 28.03 3.37
CA VAL A 210 23.06 27.60 4.73
C VAL A 210 22.41 26.25 5.06
N PRO A 211 23.17 25.24 5.53
CA PRO A 211 22.60 24.02 6.06
C PRO A 211 21.69 24.29 7.27
N ASN A 212 20.49 23.73 7.28
CA ASN A 212 19.56 23.96 8.39
C ASN A 212 20.11 23.48 9.74
N ARG A 213 20.95 22.42 9.74
CA ARG A 213 21.60 21.96 10.95
C ARG A 213 22.51 23.01 11.58
N ILE A 214 23.15 23.86 10.78
CA ILE A 214 23.96 24.99 11.29
C ILE A 214 23.06 26.01 11.98
N VAL A 215 21.94 26.39 11.34
CA VAL A 215 20.99 27.33 11.96
C VAL A 215 20.42 26.76 13.25
N GLY A 216 20.06 25.48 13.24
CA GLY A 216 19.61 24.75 14.43
C GLY A 216 20.67 24.73 15.53
N PHE A 217 21.92 24.44 15.16
CA PHE A 217 23.04 24.49 16.10
C PHE A 217 23.17 25.88 16.74
N LEU A 218 23.10 26.97 15.96
CA LEU A 218 23.19 28.32 16.50
C LEU A 218 22.04 28.61 17.48
N GLY A 219 20.82 28.24 17.14
CA GLY A 219 19.67 28.36 18.03
C GLY A 219 19.89 27.64 19.35
N TRP A 220 20.41 26.41 19.31
CA TRP A 220 20.75 25.65 20.49
C TRP A 220 21.95 26.23 21.25
N TYR A 221 23.04 26.55 20.55
CA TYR A 221 24.30 27.01 21.16
C TYR A 221 24.14 28.32 21.94
N PHE A 222 23.38 29.28 21.39
CA PHE A 222 23.15 30.58 22.01
C PHE A 222 22.07 30.58 23.09
N THR A 223 21.23 29.55 23.11
CA THR A 223 20.19 29.36 24.13
C THR A 223 20.60 28.31 25.19
N LEU A 224 21.78 27.70 25.04
CA LEU A 224 22.29 26.71 25.96
C LEU A 224 22.50 27.34 27.35
N ASP A 225 21.67 26.93 28.31
CA ASP A 225 21.82 27.35 29.70
C ASP A 225 23.08 26.72 30.30
N PRO A 226 23.85 27.43 31.10
CA PRO A 226 24.92 26.83 31.89
C PRO A 226 24.41 25.81 32.95
N ASP A 227 23.13 25.82 33.27
CA ASP A 227 22.49 24.81 34.15
C ASP A 227 21.63 23.83 33.37
N PRO A 228 22.16 22.63 33.05
CA PRO A 228 21.48 21.66 32.16
C PRO A 228 20.27 20.92 32.73
N ARG A 229 19.92 21.17 34.00
CA ARG A 229 18.72 20.61 34.62
C ARG A 229 17.45 21.20 34.09
N TRP A 230 17.54 22.18 33.21
CA TRP A 230 16.41 22.95 32.71
C TRP A 230 16.14 22.65 31.25
N VAL A 231 14.85 22.60 30.93
CA VAL A 231 14.35 22.44 29.56
C VAL A 231 15.00 23.49 28.65
N TYR A 232 15.72 23.02 27.64
CA TYR A 232 16.28 23.92 26.64
C TYR A 232 15.15 24.65 25.93
N PRO A 233 15.24 25.98 25.79
CA PRO A 233 14.27 26.75 24.99
C PRO A 233 14.41 26.48 23.49
N TYR A 234 15.33 25.60 23.08
CA TYR A 234 15.59 25.26 21.70
C TYR A 234 14.44 24.45 21.09
N ASP A 235 13.86 24.99 20.03
CA ASP A 235 12.86 24.32 19.19
C ASP A 235 13.32 24.37 17.73
N GLY A 236 13.94 23.30 17.25
CA GLY A 236 14.45 23.21 15.88
C GLY A 236 13.35 23.26 14.82
N VAL A 237 12.14 22.81 15.15
CA VAL A 237 10.99 22.89 14.25
C VAL A 237 10.52 24.32 14.13
N ALA A 238 10.43 25.08 15.23
CA ALA A 238 10.03 26.48 15.19
C ALA A 238 11.03 27.35 14.41
N LEU A 239 12.35 27.06 14.52
CA LEU A 239 13.36 27.74 13.70
C LEU A 239 13.18 27.43 12.21
N PHE A 240 12.95 26.17 11.86
CA PHE A 240 12.67 25.74 10.48
C PHE A 240 11.44 26.46 9.91
N GLU A 241 10.35 26.50 10.66
CA GLU A 241 9.12 27.20 10.29
C GLU A 241 9.32 28.70 10.08
N ALA A 242 10.08 29.35 10.97
CA ALA A 242 10.35 30.78 10.88
C ALA A 242 11.08 31.13 9.58
N ILE A 243 12.05 30.31 9.16
CA ILE A 243 12.75 30.49 7.89
C ILE A 243 11.78 30.26 6.72
N GLN A 244 10.99 29.19 6.76
CA GLN A 244 10.02 28.85 5.72
C GLN A 244 8.98 29.97 5.54
N HIS A 245 8.43 30.48 6.64
CA HIS A 245 7.41 31.55 6.63
C HIS A 245 7.92 32.91 6.21
N SER A 246 9.23 33.16 6.27
CA SER A 246 9.79 34.41 5.76
C SER A 246 9.51 34.59 4.25
N GLY A 247 9.36 33.47 3.53
CA GLY A 247 9.13 33.47 2.09
C GLY A 247 10.35 33.81 1.24
N GLU A 248 11.43 34.26 1.86
CA GLU A 248 12.66 34.68 1.19
C GLU A 248 13.63 33.51 0.94
N TRP A 249 13.37 32.36 1.58
CA TRP A 249 14.21 31.17 1.51
C TRP A 249 13.45 29.96 0.95
N VAL A 250 14.19 29.15 0.20
CA VAL A 250 13.68 27.91 -0.40
C VAL A 250 14.49 26.74 0.09
N TRP A 251 13.82 25.67 0.48
CA TRP A 251 14.41 24.44 0.95
C TRP A 251 14.98 23.61 -0.21
N GLY A 252 16.27 23.26 -0.15
CA GLY A 252 16.95 22.34 -1.06
C GLY A 252 16.80 20.87 -0.65
N SER A 253 16.86 19.94 -1.60
CA SER A 253 16.85 18.49 -1.33
C SER A 253 18.11 18.00 -0.60
N ASP A 254 19.13 18.82 -0.53
CA ASP A 254 20.40 18.58 0.16
C ASP A 254 20.41 19.02 1.64
N GLY A 255 19.29 19.50 2.15
CA GLY A 255 19.16 19.91 3.55
C GLY A 255 19.64 21.34 3.83
N GLN A 256 19.74 22.18 2.80
CA GLN A 256 20.14 23.58 2.91
C GLN A 256 18.98 24.53 2.53
N TRP A 257 19.06 25.71 3.08
CA TRP A 257 18.24 26.84 2.69
C TRP A 257 18.95 27.69 1.65
N TYR A 258 18.23 28.09 0.62
CA TYR A 258 18.74 28.90 -0.48
C TYR A 258 17.93 30.18 -0.61
N PRO A 259 18.55 31.33 -0.91
CA PRO A 259 17.81 32.54 -1.25
C PRO A 259 16.83 32.26 -2.41
N ARG A 260 15.60 32.79 -2.32
CA ARG A 260 14.57 32.60 -3.35
C ARG A 260 15.04 33.02 -4.75
N ALA A 261 15.80 34.12 -4.84
CA ALA A 261 16.36 34.58 -6.11
C ALA A 261 17.31 33.55 -6.78
N VAL A 262 17.93 32.69 -5.98
CA VAL A 262 18.75 31.57 -6.51
C VAL A 262 17.84 30.42 -6.99
N ALA A 263 16.81 30.11 -6.23
CA ALA A 263 15.86 29.04 -6.58
C ALA A 263 15.04 29.38 -7.84
N ASP A 264 14.71 30.63 -8.07
CA ASP A 264 14.04 31.07 -9.30
C ASP A 264 14.91 30.78 -10.54
N GLN A 265 16.22 30.89 -10.41
CA GLN A 265 17.16 30.53 -11.48
C GLN A 265 17.24 29.01 -11.70
N TRP A 266 17.05 28.21 -10.64
CA TRP A 266 17.03 26.76 -10.77
C TRP A 266 15.94 26.25 -11.68
N LEU A 267 14.75 26.81 -11.54
CA LEU A 267 13.61 26.42 -12.36
C LEU A 267 13.90 26.66 -13.86
N GLU A 268 14.48 27.81 -14.19
CA GLU A 268 14.83 28.13 -15.58
C GLU A 268 15.95 27.24 -16.13
N ARG A 269 16.98 26.94 -15.32
CA ARG A 269 18.07 26.03 -15.73
C ARG A 269 17.55 24.61 -15.88
N ALA A 270 16.75 24.11 -14.93
CA ALA A 270 16.16 22.79 -15.03
C ALA A 270 15.26 22.65 -16.26
N LYS A 271 14.46 23.66 -16.58
CA LYS A 271 13.65 23.70 -17.82
C LYS A 271 14.54 23.66 -19.07
N ALA A 272 15.61 24.44 -19.10
CA ALA A 272 16.55 24.41 -20.21
C ALA A 272 17.15 23.02 -20.42
N GLN A 273 17.53 22.33 -19.35
CA GLN A 273 18.03 20.95 -19.42
C GLN A 273 16.97 19.99 -19.96
N VAL A 274 15.72 20.15 -19.52
CA VAL A 274 14.60 19.32 -20.01
C VAL A 274 14.35 19.56 -21.50
N GLN A 275 14.51 20.79 -21.97
CA GLN A 275 14.43 21.10 -23.41
C GLN A 275 15.57 20.44 -24.21
N GLU A 276 16.78 20.39 -23.66
CA GLU A 276 17.88 19.64 -24.28
C GLU A 276 17.53 18.15 -24.38
N TRP A 277 17.02 17.55 -23.30
CA TRP A 277 16.57 16.15 -23.32
C TRP A 277 15.47 15.90 -24.34
N LEU A 278 14.52 16.83 -24.50
CA LEU A 278 13.47 16.72 -25.50
C LEU A 278 14.05 16.72 -26.92
N HIS A 279 15.09 17.53 -27.19
CA HIS A 279 15.75 17.58 -28.51
C HIS A 279 16.58 16.32 -28.80
N GLU A 280 17.11 15.66 -27.77
CA GLU A 280 17.86 14.42 -27.89
C GLU A 280 16.96 13.18 -28.07
N MET A 281 15.66 13.30 -27.71
CA MET A 281 14.71 12.21 -27.92
C MET A 281 14.56 11.93 -29.44
N PRO A 282 14.60 10.64 -29.85
CA PRO A 282 14.40 10.30 -31.25
C PRO A 282 13.02 10.78 -31.72
N ALA A 283 12.98 11.50 -32.82
CA ALA A 283 11.74 11.89 -33.47
C ALA A 283 10.97 10.63 -33.85
N GLU A 284 9.80 10.41 -33.29
CA GLU A 284 8.91 9.31 -33.67
C GLU A 284 8.42 9.58 -35.10
N GLU A 285 8.73 8.69 -36.03
CA GLU A 285 8.42 8.82 -37.48
C GLU A 285 6.91 8.66 -37.77
N THR A 286 6.06 8.51 -36.78
CA THR A 286 4.63 8.30 -36.97
C THR A 286 3.84 9.32 -36.11
N GLN A 287 2.91 10.02 -36.77
CA GLN A 287 1.99 10.90 -36.06
C GLN A 287 1.00 10.06 -35.28
N PRO A 288 0.86 10.29 -33.95
CA PRO A 288 -0.15 9.61 -33.15
C PRO A 288 -1.56 10.05 -33.58
N LEU A 289 -2.53 9.18 -33.33
CA LEU A 289 -3.95 9.43 -33.61
C LEU A 289 -4.42 10.68 -32.86
N GLU A 290 -4.91 11.68 -33.61
CA GLU A 290 -5.61 12.83 -33.06
C GLU A 290 -7.11 12.58 -33.12
N LEU A 291 -7.73 12.30 -31.99
CA LEU A 291 -9.17 12.11 -31.88
C LEU A 291 -9.88 13.47 -31.80
N ARG A 292 -10.85 13.68 -32.68
CA ARG A 292 -11.72 14.84 -32.63
C ARG A 292 -12.89 14.60 -31.67
N ALA A 293 -13.40 15.67 -31.08
CA ALA A 293 -14.50 15.57 -30.11
C ALA A 293 -15.78 14.91 -30.70
N ASP A 294 -16.08 15.13 -31.98
CA ASP A 294 -17.20 14.50 -32.67
C ASP A 294 -17.02 12.99 -32.88
N GLU A 295 -15.80 12.53 -33.09
CA GLU A 295 -15.48 11.10 -33.19
C GLU A 295 -15.64 10.39 -31.85
N VAL A 296 -15.14 11.01 -30.77
CA VAL A 296 -15.31 10.50 -29.40
C VAL A 296 -16.79 10.41 -29.02
N GLU A 297 -17.57 11.46 -29.31
CA GLU A 297 -19.02 11.47 -29.05
C GLU A 297 -19.72 10.33 -29.82
N HIS A 298 -19.35 10.11 -31.08
CA HIS A 298 -19.91 9.03 -31.89
C HIS A 298 -19.59 7.65 -31.30
N ILE A 299 -18.35 7.42 -30.88
CA ILE A 299 -17.91 6.16 -30.26
C ILE A 299 -18.67 5.94 -28.95
N VAL A 300 -18.69 6.93 -28.05
CA VAL A 300 -19.41 6.85 -26.77
C VAL A 300 -20.90 6.61 -26.98
N ALA A 301 -21.54 7.33 -27.89
CA ALA A 301 -22.95 7.16 -28.19
C ALA A 301 -23.29 5.74 -28.73
N ASN A 302 -22.36 5.12 -29.44
CA ASN A 302 -22.51 3.74 -29.90
C ASN A 302 -22.31 2.75 -28.75
N LEU A 303 -21.31 2.94 -27.91
CA LEU A 303 -21.05 2.07 -26.74
C LEU A 303 -22.22 2.12 -25.75
N LEU A 304 -22.83 3.29 -25.55
CA LEU A 304 -24.02 3.41 -24.67
C LEU A 304 -25.26 2.68 -25.20
N LYS A 305 -25.31 2.41 -26.50
CA LYS A 305 -26.43 1.66 -27.14
C LYS A 305 -26.17 0.15 -27.19
N THR A 306 -24.90 -0.25 -27.17
CA THR A 306 -24.49 -1.64 -27.26
C THR A 306 -24.41 -2.25 -25.86
N GLU A 307 -24.95 -3.46 -25.69
CA GLU A 307 -24.81 -4.20 -24.43
C GLU A 307 -23.44 -4.88 -24.34
N GLY A 308 -22.87 -4.90 -23.15
CA GLY A 308 -21.61 -5.55 -22.83
C GLY A 308 -20.42 -4.62 -22.79
N ILE A 309 -19.26 -5.22 -22.51
CA ILE A 309 -17.99 -4.52 -22.34
C ILE A 309 -17.24 -4.46 -23.67
N ALA A 310 -16.89 -3.25 -24.08
CA ALA A 310 -16.10 -3.01 -25.28
C ALA A 310 -14.60 -2.89 -24.95
N ARG A 311 -13.76 -3.32 -25.89
CA ARG A 311 -12.31 -3.13 -25.84
C ARG A 311 -11.88 -1.99 -26.75
N ALA A 312 -11.19 -1.01 -26.20
CA ALA A 312 -10.65 0.11 -26.99
C ALA A 312 -9.67 -0.37 -28.07
N SER A 313 -8.91 -1.43 -27.81
CA SER A 313 -8.04 -2.07 -28.82
C SER A 313 -8.81 -2.56 -30.05
N LYS A 314 -10.00 -3.17 -29.86
CA LYS A 314 -10.86 -3.58 -30.97
C LYS A 314 -11.46 -2.39 -31.70
N LEU A 315 -11.85 -1.35 -30.97
CA LEU A 315 -12.35 -0.11 -31.57
C LEU A 315 -11.29 0.57 -32.43
N LEU A 316 -10.01 0.53 -32.02
CA LEU A 316 -8.90 1.02 -32.84
C LEU A 316 -8.77 0.24 -34.15
N GLU A 317 -8.86 -1.09 -34.09
CA GLU A 317 -8.81 -1.93 -35.29
C GLU A 317 -9.99 -1.67 -36.21
N GLU A 318 -11.19 -1.60 -35.67
CA GLU A 318 -12.43 -1.48 -36.43
C GLU A 318 -12.68 -0.08 -37.00
N LEU A 319 -12.37 0.96 -36.27
CA LEU A 319 -12.70 2.34 -36.63
C LEU A 319 -11.54 3.11 -37.24
N PHE A 320 -10.29 2.78 -36.88
CA PHE A 320 -9.10 3.53 -37.26
C PHE A 320 -8.05 2.68 -38.00
N GLU A 321 -8.34 1.41 -38.25
CA GLU A 321 -7.41 0.47 -38.92
C GLU A 321 -6.03 0.33 -38.24
N VAL A 322 -5.96 0.66 -36.94
CA VAL A 322 -4.75 0.58 -36.14
C VAL A 322 -4.67 -0.80 -35.50
N THR A 323 -3.80 -1.66 -35.98
CA THR A 323 -3.62 -3.03 -35.51
C THR A 323 -2.52 -3.11 -34.42
N PRO A 324 -2.49 -4.19 -33.59
CA PRO A 324 -1.42 -4.41 -32.60
C PRO A 324 0.00 -4.43 -33.18
N LYS A 325 0.14 -4.60 -34.51
CA LYS A 325 1.41 -4.56 -35.21
C LYS A 325 1.85 -3.15 -35.62
N SER A 326 0.97 -2.17 -35.52
CA SER A 326 1.27 -0.77 -35.86
C SER A 326 2.24 -0.20 -34.82
N ARG A 327 3.23 0.59 -35.26
CA ARG A 327 4.20 1.22 -34.36
C ARG A 327 3.56 2.16 -33.33
N THR A 328 2.48 2.82 -33.74
CA THR A 328 1.70 3.76 -32.92
C THR A 328 0.62 3.09 -32.08
N PHE A 329 0.35 1.77 -32.29
CA PHE A 329 -0.79 1.09 -31.66
C PHE A 329 -0.94 1.40 -30.17
N ARG A 330 0.16 1.35 -29.47
CA ARG A 330 0.16 1.60 -28.04
C ARG A 330 -0.20 3.05 -27.70
N GLU A 331 0.29 4.02 -28.42
CA GLU A 331 0.04 5.45 -28.20
C GLU A 331 -1.37 5.84 -28.63
N ASP A 332 -1.84 5.25 -29.71
CA ASP A 332 -3.20 5.41 -30.21
C ASP A 332 -4.23 4.77 -29.26
N LEU A 333 -3.90 3.60 -28.71
CA LEU A 333 -4.73 2.94 -27.69
C LEU A 333 -4.89 3.82 -26.46
N ASP A 334 -3.83 4.43 -25.99
CA ASP A 334 -3.90 5.33 -24.84
C ASP A 334 -4.70 6.59 -25.15
N THR A 335 -4.53 7.13 -26.35
CA THR A 335 -5.30 8.30 -26.79
C THR A 335 -6.79 7.99 -26.75
N LEU A 336 -7.20 6.83 -27.29
CA LEU A 336 -8.60 6.40 -27.27
C LEU A 336 -9.09 6.07 -25.86
N VAL A 337 -8.34 5.29 -25.10
CA VAL A 337 -8.67 4.96 -23.70
C VAL A 337 -8.84 6.23 -22.86
N ASN A 338 -7.99 7.25 -23.10
CA ASN A 338 -8.07 8.57 -22.47
C ASN A 338 -9.37 9.28 -22.78
N ALA A 339 -9.68 9.33 -24.05
CA ALA A 339 -10.88 10.01 -24.51
C ALA A 339 -12.16 9.35 -23.94
N LEU A 340 -12.21 8.02 -23.93
CA LEU A 340 -13.34 7.27 -23.38
C LEU A 340 -13.47 7.42 -21.86
N TRP A 341 -12.34 7.38 -21.15
CA TRP A 341 -12.31 7.55 -19.69
C TRP A 341 -12.74 8.96 -19.26
N SER A 342 -12.35 9.98 -20.03
CA SER A 342 -12.66 11.40 -19.73
C SER A 342 -14.13 11.75 -19.95
N ASP A 343 -14.88 10.95 -20.67
CA ASP A 343 -16.29 11.22 -21.00
C ASP A 343 -17.23 11.11 -19.78
N GLY A 344 -16.93 10.24 -18.82
CA GLY A 344 -17.68 10.05 -17.58
C GLY A 344 -19.05 9.39 -17.71
N ARG A 345 -19.54 9.11 -18.93
CA ARG A 345 -20.77 8.35 -19.19
C ARG A 345 -20.53 6.85 -19.24
N LEU A 346 -19.29 6.45 -19.53
CA LEU A 346 -18.82 5.06 -19.55
C LEU A 346 -18.07 4.76 -18.25
N VAL A 347 -18.15 3.51 -17.82
CA VAL A 347 -17.36 2.98 -16.71
C VAL A 347 -16.15 2.26 -17.28
N TRP A 348 -14.99 2.54 -16.73
CA TRP A 348 -13.77 1.85 -17.05
C TRP A 348 -13.61 0.60 -16.16
N PHE A 349 -13.45 -0.56 -16.81
CA PHE A 349 -13.32 -1.86 -16.16
C PHE A 349 -11.91 -2.44 -16.23
N GLY A 350 -10.91 -1.58 -16.30
CA GLY A 350 -9.49 -1.94 -16.35
C GLY A 350 -8.96 -2.04 -17.78
N TYR A 351 -7.65 -1.83 -17.90
CA TYR A 351 -6.90 -1.81 -19.15
C TYR A 351 -7.62 -1.05 -20.26
N ASP A 352 -8.13 -1.72 -21.27
CA ASP A 352 -8.78 -1.14 -22.45
C ASP A 352 -10.31 -1.40 -22.48
N ARG A 353 -10.92 -1.74 -21.35
CA ARG A 353 -12.32 -2.18 -21.24
C ARG A 353 -13.25 -1.08 -20.75
N PHE A 354 -14.31 -0.84 -21.50
CA PHE A 354 -15.32 0.18 -21.20
C PHE A 354 -16.72 -0.39 -21.39
N GLY A 355 -17.65 0.07 -20.58
CA GLY A 355 -19.05 -0.30 -20.67
C GLY A 355 -19.92 0.59 -19.81
N ARG A 356 -21.19 0.18 -19.63
CA ARG A 356 -22.13 0.87 -18.74
C ARG A 356 -22.08 0.20 -17.37
N ASP A 357 -22.41 0.95 -16.33
CA ASP A 357 -22.57 0.38 -14.99
C ASP A 357 -23.61 -0.76 -14.96
N THR A 358 -24.62 -0.68 -15.81
CA THR A 358 -25.66 -1.72 -15.96
C THR A 358 -25.17 -3.01 -16.64
N ASP A 359 -23.99 -3.01 -17.26
CA ASP A 359 -23.42 -4.20 -17.89
C ASP A 359 -22.71 -5.11 -16.86
N VAL A 360 -22.52 -4.62 -15.64
CA VAL A 360 -21.98 -5.40 -14.54
C VAL A 360 -23.04 -6.31 -13.94
N PRO A 361 -22.85 -7.64 -13.91
CA PRO A 361 -23.79 -8.55 -13.28
C PRO A 361 -23.96 -8.25 -11.79
N GLU A 362 -25.21 -8.30 -11.30
CA GLU A 362 -25.55 -7.99 -9.90
C GLU A 362 -24.74 -8.84 -8.90
N TYR A 363 -24.55 -10.14 -9.21
CA TYR A 363 -23.83 -11.06 -8.32
C TYR A 363 -22.36 -10.72 -8.12
N VAL A 364 -21.78 -9.85 -8.95
CA VAL A 364 -20.36 -9.41 -8.82
C VAL A 364 -20.22 -8.30 -7.77
N ARG A 365 -21.32 -7.59 -7.47
CA ARG A 365 -21.31 -6.39 -6.60
C ARG A 365 -21.39 -6.71 -5.12
N THR A 366 -21.79 -7.92 -4.77
CA THR A 366 -22.02 -8.31 -3.39
C THR A 366 -21.26 -9.57 -3.03
N VAL A 367 -20.86 -9.68 -1.79
CA VAL A 367 -20.32 -10.95 -1.28
C VAL A 367 -21.47 -11.96 -1.20
N PRO A 368 -21.36 -13.14 -1.83
CA PRO A 368 -22.37 -14.18 -1.67
C PRO A 368 -22.57 -14.57 -0.21
N SER A 369 -23.83 -14.72 0.20
CA SER A 369 -24.20 -15.00 1.60
C SER A 369 -23.57 -16.27 2.17
N VAL A 370 -23.18 -17.24 1.31
CA VAL A 370 -22.45 -18.44 1.74
C VAL A 370 -21.09 -18.11 2.37
N PHE A 371 -20.52 -16.93 2.11
CA PHE A 371 -19.26 -16.48 2.72
C PHE A 371 -19.47 -15.67 3.99
N GLU A 372 -20.69 -15.27 4.33
CA GLU A 372 -20.96 -14.54 5.56
C GLU A 372 -20.82 -15.46 6.78
N PHE A 373 -20.32 -14.90 7.86
CA PHE A 373 -20.23 -15.59 9.13
C PHE A 373 -21.54 -15.43 9.89
N PRO A 374 -22.34 -16.51 10.06
CA PRO A 374 -23.55 -16.44 10.85
C PRO A 374 -23.22 -16.21 12.31
N GLU A 375 -24.12 -15.58 13.06
CA GLU A 375 -23.99 -15.52 14.51
C GLU A 375 -24.07 -16.96 15.07
N PRO A 376 -23.03 -17.41 15.80
CA PRO A 376 -23.05 -18.75 16.38
C PRO A 376 -24.13 -18.83 17.47
N PRO A 377 -24.81 -19.99 17.61
CA PRO A 377 -25.78 -20.17 18.66
C PRO A 377 -25.08 -20.08 20.02
N GLN A 378 -25.65 -19.28 20.93
CA GLN A 378 -25.11 -19.13 22.28
C GLN A 378 -25.48 -20.36 23.13
N ILE A 379 -24.69 -21.40 23.03
CA ILE A 379 -24.84 -22.65 23.80
C ILE A 379 -23.86 -22.62 24.98
N CYS A 380 -24.39 -22.77 26.19
CA CYS A 380 -23.61 -22.75 27.42
C CYS A 380 -23.55 -24.16 28.05
N ASN A 381 -22.49 -24.39 28.83
CA ASN A 381 -22.37 -25.55 29.71
C ASN A 381 -23.29 -25.46 30.94
N GLU A 382 -23.25 -26.45 31.79
CA GLU A 382 -24.09 -26.49 33.04
C GLU A 382 -23.77 -25.33 34.00
N ASP A 383 -22.57 -24.76 33.94
CA ASP A 383 -22.12 -23.63 34.74
C ASP A 383 -22.52 -22.27 34.15
N GLY A 384 -23.16 -22.27 32.94
CA GLY A 384 -23.57 -21.05 32.22
C GLY A 384 -22.43 -20.39 31.44
N GLU A 385 -21.27 -21.03 31.31
CA GLU A 385 -20.17 -20.55 30.45
C GLU A 385 -20.44 -20.96 29.00
N PRO A 386 -20.24 -20.05 28.00
CA PRO A 386 -20.42 -20.37 26.58
C PRO A 386 -19.36 -21.38 26.11
N TYR A 387 -19.78 -22.34 25.27
CA TYR A 387 -18.83 -23.26 24.63
C TYR A 387 -17.97 -22.59 23.56
N ASP A 388 -18.56 -21.64 22.82
CA ASP A 388 -17.84 -20.90 21.79
C ASP A 388 -17.14 -19.69 22.43
N ILE A 389 -15.85 -19.85 22.67
CA ILE A 389 -14.98 -18.85 23.30
C ILE A 389 -13.91 -18.38 22.32
N LEU A 390 -13.41 -17.19 22.53
CA LEU A 390 -12.24 -16.65 21.85
C LEU A 390 -11.09 -16.48 22.84
N ILE A 391 -9.90 -16.90 22.46
CA ILE A 391 -8.68 -16.66 23.22
C ILE A 391 -7.66 -15.88 22.37
N ASP A 392 -6.85 -15.11 23.04
CA ASP A 392 -5.74 -14.40 22.41
C ASP A 392 -4.81 -15.39 21.68
N PRO A 393 -4.33 -15.10 20.47
CA PRO A 393 -3.40 -15.94 19.73
C PRO A 393 -2.13 -16.35 20.49
N GLU A 394 -1.72 -15.59 21.51
CA GLU A 394 -0.64 -16.00 22.40
C GLU A 394 -0.96 -17.27 23.20
N GLY A 395 -2.24 -17.56 23.41
CA GLY A 395 -2.73 -18.78 24.04
C GLY A 395 -2.61 -20.04 23.16
N TYR A 396 -2.50 -19.87 21.83
CA TYR A 396 -2.41 -20.99 20.90
C TYR A 396 -1.07 -21.76 21.02
N PRO A 397 -1.05 -23.07 20.70
CA PRO A 397 0.19 -23.76 20.39
C PRO A 397 0.96 -23.06 19.28
N ARG A 398 2.30 -23.09 19.34
CA ARG A 398 3.14 -22.37 18.37
C ARG A 398 2.89 -22.78 16.91
N SER A 399 2.77 -24.09 16.66
CA SER A 399 2.46 -24.62 15.31
C SER A 399 1.11 -24.12 14.79
N LEU A 400 0.10 -24.05 15.66
CA LEU A 400 -1.23 -23.58 15.29
C LEU A 400 -1.24 -22.10 14.87
N ARG A 401 -0.39 -21.27 15.47
CA ARG A 401 -0.29 -19.84 15.09
C ARG A 401 0.09 -19.68 13.62
N ASP A 402 1.04 -20.48 13.15
CA ASP A 402 1.48 -20.47 11.76
C ASP A 402 0.39 -21.03 10.83
N GLU A 403 -0.35 -22.05 11.25
CA GLU A 403 -1.45 -22.64 10.48
C GLU A 403 -2.67 -21.71 10.36
N VAL A 404 -2.99 -20.94 11.41
CA VAL A 404 -4.07 -19.94 11.39
C VAL A 404 -3.74 -18.78 10.44
N LEU A 405 -2.45 -18.45 10.28
CA LEU A 405 -1.99 -17.42 9.34
C LEU A 405 -1.81 -17.93 7.91
N ASP A 406 -1.86 -19.26 7.69
CA ASP A 406 -1.74 -19.82 6.35
C ASP A 406 -2.85 -19.28 5.43
N VAL A 407 -2.47 -18.86 4.22
CA VAL A 407 -3.42 -18.36 3.21
C VAL A 407 -4.54 -19.35 2.88
N ARG A 408 -4.29 -20.66 3.10
CA ARG A 408 -5.29 -21.71 2.92
C ARG A 408 -6.33 -21.76 4.05
N ALA A 409 -6.07 -21.13 5.19
CA ALA A 409 -7.05 -20.96 6.26
C ALA A 409 -7.92 -19.70 6.06
N GLN A 410 -7.43 -18.75 5.26
CA GLN A 410 -8.08 -17.46 5.03
C GLN A 410 -9.18 -17.53 3.98
N ASP A 411 -10.16 -16.65 4.08
CA ASP A 411 -11.25 -16.51 3.11
C ASP A 411 -11.67 -15.04 2.93
N VAL A 412 -12.71 -14.84 2.15
CA VAL A 412 -13.20 -13.57 1.63
C VAL A 412 -13.38 -12.48 2.70
N LEU A 413 -14.00 -12.82 3.85
CA LEU A 413 -14.34 -11.88 4.91
C LEU A 413 -13.32 -11.84 6.07
N ASP A 414 -12.15 -12.45 5.87
CA ASP A 414 -11.09 -12.35 6.87
C ASP A 414 -10.49 -10.95 6.89
N GLU A 415 -10.21 -10.45 8.10
CA GLU A 415 -9.79 -9.05 8.33
C GLU A 415 -8.31 -8.82 8.02
N GLU A 416 -7.51 -9.86 7.83
CA GLU A 416 -6.07 -9.70 7.60
C GLU A 416 -5.77 -9.08 6.24
N THR A 417 -4.92 -8.08 6.28
CA THR A 417 -4.36 -7.49 5.08
C THR A 417 -3.30 -8.43 4.52
N PRO A 418 -3.43 -8.87 3.27
CA PRO A 418 -2.40 -9.71 2.66
C PRO A 418 -1.06 -8.98 2.65
N ALA A 419 0.01 -9.69 2.99
CA ALA A 419 1.36 -9.14 2.94
C ALA A 419 1.79 -8.93 1.48
N TYR A 420 2.45 -7.80 1.22
CA TYR A 420 3.12 -7.60 -0.07
C TYR A 420 4.36 -8.49 -0.13
N PRO A 421 4.51 -9.32 -1.17
CA PRO A 421 5.71 -10.12 -1.34
C PRO A 421 6.91 -9.22 -1.67
N GLU A 422 8.13 -9.64 -1.33
CA GLU A 422 9.36 -8.94 -1.74
C GLU A 422 9.51 -8.83 -3.26
N GLN A 423 9.04 -9.86 -3.96
CA GLN A 423 8.91 -9.90 -5.41
C GLN A 423 7.58 -10.54 -5.74
N VAL A 424 6.83 -9.92 -6.63
CA VAL A 424 5.57 -10.48 -7.11
C VAL A 424 5.91 -11.68 -8.01
N PRO A 425 5.40 -12.88 -7.70
CA PRO A 425 5.67 -14.06 -8.52
C PRO A 425 4.98 -13.95 -9.89
N ASP A 426 5.51 -14.64 -10.91
CA ASP A 426 4.85 -14.75 -12.21
C ASP A 426 3.72 -15.79 -12.22
N VAL A 427 3.73 -16.70 -11.24
CA VAL A 427 2.77 -17.80 -11.12
C VAL A 427 2.30 -17.93 -9.67
N VAL A 428 0.99 -18.03 -9.48
CA VAL A 428 0.36 -18.19 -8.16
C VAL A 428 -0.38 -19.52 -8.09
N ARG A 429 -0.18 -20.24 -7.00
CA ARG A 429 -0.90 -21.49 -6.69
C ARG A 429 -2.20 -21.14 -5.97
N ILE A 430 -3.32 -21.62 -6.50
CA ILE A 430 -4.66 -21.47 -5.93
C ILE A 430 -5.20 -22.84 -5.56
N VAL A 431 -5.75 -22.94 -4.36
CA VAL A 431 -6.43 -24.17 -3.89
C VAL A 431 -7.93 -23.90 -3.85
N LEU A 432 -8.66 -24.60 -4.70
CA LEU A 432 -10.10 -24.41 -4.83
C LEU A 432 -10.85 -25.09 -3.68
N ARG A 433 -11.61 -24.33 -2.90
CA ARG A 433 -12.48 -24.85 -1.84
C ARG A 433 -13.90 -25.03 -2.34
N GLN A 434 -14.69 -25.86 -1.66
CA GLN A 434 -16.02 -26.25 -2.09
C GLN A 434 -16.96 -25.06 -2.37
N PRO A 435 -17.09 -24.04 -1.49
CA PRO A 435 -17.99 -22.89 -1.79
C PRO A 435 -17.58 -22.13 -3.05
N HIS A 436 -16.28 -21.97 -3.28
CA HIS A 436 -15.77 -21.29 -4.46
C HIS A 436 -15.97 -22.12 -5.73
N LYS A 437 -15.83 -23.44 -5.64
CA LYS A 437 -16.17 -24.36 -6.74
C LYS A 437 -17.64 -24.18 -7.14
N ASP A 438 -18.53 -24.23 -6.16
CA ASP A 438 -19.99 -24.19 -6.39
C ASP A 438 -20.45 -22.85 -6.97
N LEU A 439 -19.77 -21.76 -6.65
CA LEU A 439 -20.08 -20.41 -7.12
C LEU A 439 -19.25 -19.95 -8.33
N GLY A 440 -18.26 -20.71 -8.75
CA GLY A 440 -17.36 -20.29 -9.82
C GLY A 440 -16.51 -19.08 -9.45
N THR A 441 -16.01 -19.02 -8.21
CA THR A 441 -15.24 -17.88 -7.68
C THR A 441 -13.83 -18.28 -7.25
N ILE A 442 -12.93 -17.29 -7.14
CA ILE A 442 -11.59 -17.42 -6.52
C ILE A 442 -11.43 -16.30 -5.49
N PRO A 443 -11.01 -16.61 -4.24
CA PRO A 443 -10.79 -15.60 -3.22
C PRO A 443 -9.45 -14.90 -3.43
N LEU A 444 -9.41 -13.57 -3.25
CA LEU A 444 -8.18 -12.78 -3.42
C LEU A 444 -7.14 -13.02 -2.31
N CYS A 445 -7.53 -13.58 -1.17
CA CYS A 445 -6.58 -13.89 -0.08
C CYS A 445 -5.48 -14.88 -0.49
N GLN A 446 -5.69 -15.70 -1.52
CA GLN A 446 -4.69 -16.62 -2.06
C GLN A 446 -3.79 -15.98 -3.13
N ILE A 447 -4.07 -14.76 -3.55
CA ILE A 447 -3.35 -14.07 -4.61
C ILE A 447 -2.54 -12.93 -3.98
N PRO A 448 -1.21 -12.93 -4.13
CA PRO A 448 -0.37 -11.87 -3.60
C PRO A 448 -0.75 -10.49 -4.16
N LEU A 449 -0.67 -9.46 -3.33
CA LEU A 449 -0.88 -8.08 -3.77
C LEU A 449 0.10 -7.71 -4.88
N GLY A 450 -0.37 -6.95 -5.86
CA GLY A 450 0.39 -6.58 -7.05
C GLY A 450 0.49 -7.68 -8.12
N PHE A 451 -0.08 -8.88 -7.89
CA PHE A 451 -0.16 -9.92 -8.93
C PHE A 451 -1.26 -9.58 -9.96
N LEU A 452 -2.43 -9.16 -9.49
CA LEU A 452 -3.51 -8.63 -10.31
C LEU A 452 -3.47 -7.10 -10.29
N PRO A 453 -4.06 -6.42 -11.28
CA PRO A 453 -4.14 -4.95 -11.27
C PRO A 453 -4.96 -4.47 -10.06
N ASP A 454 -4.50 -3.39 -9.42
CA ASP A 454 -5.17 -2.83 -8.24
C ASP A 454 -6.33 -1.89 -8.60
N GLU A 455 -6.32 -1.32 -9.80
CA GLU A 455 -7.32 -0.35 -10.27
C GLU A 455 -7.87 -0.67 -11.67
N PRO A 456 -9.14 -0.35 -11.89
CA PRO A 456 -10.17 0.10 -10.95
C PRO A 456 -10.57 -1.01 -9.96
N TYR A 457 -11.29 -0.67 -8.88
CA TYR A 457 -11.71 -1.65 -7.86
C TYR A 457 -12.57 -2.80 -8.41
N LEU A 458 -13.29 -2.54 -9.50
CA LEU A 458 -14.08 -3.53 -10.26
C LEU A 458 -13.54 -3.60 -11.68
N GLN A 459 -13.03 -4.76 -12.05
CA GLN A 459 -12.36 -4.98 -13.33
C GLN A 459 -12.90 -6.22 -14.02
N GLN A 460 -12.81 -6.22 -15.35
CA GLN A 460 -13.01 -7.43 -16.14
C GLN A 460 -11.65 -7.90 -16.69
N LEU A 461 -11.33 -9.18 -16.47
CA LEU A 461 -10.10 -9.83 -16.91
C LEU A 461 -10.43 -11.01 -17.81
N THR A 462 -9.44 -11.49 -18.57
CA THR A 462 -9.55 -12.72 -19.36
C THR A 462 -8.70 -13.82 -18.74
N PHE A 463 -9.30 -14.95 -18.42
CA PHE A 463 -8.58 -16.16 -18.04
C PHE A 463 -8.60 -17.17 -19.18
N ILE A 464 -7.42 -17.71 -19.52
CA ILE A 464 -7.25 -18.70 -20.58
C ILE A 464 -6.87 -20.04 -19.94
N ASP A 465 -7.60 -21.08 -20.28
CA ASP A 465 -7.30 -22.41 -19.75
C ASP A 465 -6.25 -23.19 -20.58
N GLU A 466 -5.98 -24.41 -20.14
CA GLU A 466 -5.03 -25.33 -20.81
C GLU A 466 -5.44 -25.79 -22.21
N GLN A 467 -6.72 -25.61 -22.58
CA GLN A 467 -7.22 -25.86 -23.92
C GLN A 467 -7.24 -24.62 -24.82
N GLY A 468 -6.90 -23.45 -24.26
CA GLY A 468 -6.97 -22.16 -24.95
C GLY A 468 -8.36 -21.51 -24.93
N GLN A 469 -9.31 -22.07 -24.13
CA GLN A 469 -10.61 -21.47 -23.93
C GLN A 469 -10.49 -20.23 -23.05
N ALA A 470 -11.01 -19.10 -23.52
CA ALA A 470 -11.03 -17.84 -22.79
C ALA A 470 -12.32 -17.70 -21.95
N TYR A 471 -12.16 -17.25 -20.73
CA TYR A 471 -13.25 -16.93 -19.79
C TYR A 471 -13.13 -15.47 -19.38
N GLU A 472 -14.16 -14.69 -19.59
CA GLU A 472 -14.26 -13.32 -19.09
C GLU A 472 -14.65 -13.40 -17.60
N VAL A 473 -13.78 -12.91 -16.74
CA VAL A 473 -13.96 -12.96 -15.29
C VAL A 473 -14.00 -11.55 -14.72
N TRP A 474 -14.71 -11.39 -13.62
CA TRP A 474 -14.82 -10.14 -12.89
C TRP A 474 -13.96 -10.19 -11.64
N LEU A 475 -13.01 -9.28 -11.52
CA LEU A 475 -12.24 -9.01 -10.32
C LEU A 475 -12.91 -7.87 -9.56
N ASN A 476 -13.33 -8.13 -8.33
CA ASN A 476 -13.86 -7.09 -7.44
C ASN A 476 -13.05 -7.03 -6.13
N HIS A 477 -12.32 -5.95 -5.93
CA HIS A 477 -11.49 -5.73 -4.75
C HIS A 477 -12.31 -5.46 -3.48
N GLU A 478 -13.52 -4.91 -3.59
CA GLU A 478 -14.40 -4.69 -2.43
C GLU A 478 -14.93 -6.01 -1.87
N THR A 479 -15.41 -6.91 -2.75
CA THR A 479 -15.88 -8.24 -2.35
C THR A 479 -14.73 -9.23 -2.15
N ARG A 480 -13.50 -8.87 -2.58
CA ARG A 480 -12.29 -9.69 -2.50
C ARG A 480 -12.42 -11.03 -3.23
N LEU A 481 -13.13 -11.03 -4.37
CA LEU A 481 -13.42 -12.19 -5.19
C LEU A 481 -13.16 -11.96 -6.67
N ILE A 482 -12.78 -13.04 -7.35
CA ILE A 482 -12.89 -13.18 -8.80
C ILE A 482 -14.12 -14.04 -9.08
N TYR A 483 -14.97 -13.61 -10.02
CA TYR A 483 -16.22 -14.25 -10.43
C TYR A 483 -16.16 -14.65 -11.90
N GLY A 484 -17.02 -15.59 -12.32
CA GLY A 484 -17.22 -15.93 -13.74
C GLY A 484 -16.61 -17.27 -14.15
N LEU A 485 -16.18 -18.12 -13.20
CA LEU A 485 -15.59 -19.43 -13.49
C LEU A 485 -16.56 -20.59 -13.30
N PHE A 486 -17.86 -20.33 -13.14
CA PHE A 486 -18.85 -21.36 -12.89
C PHE A 486 -18.86 -22.43 -14.01
N ASP A 487 -18.90 -22.02 -15.26
CA ASP A 487 -18.92 -22.94 -16.41
C ASP A 487 -17.65 -23.78 -16.51
N LYS A 488 -16.47 -23.19 -16.20
CA LYS A 488 -15.22 -23.91 -16.17
C LYS A 488 -15.21 -24.99 -15.08
N PHE A 489 -15.64 -24.64 -13.87
CA PHE A 489 -15.65 -25.61 -12.78
C PHE A 489 -16.74 -26.66 -12.94
N ALA A 490 -17.89 -26.30 -13.52
CA ALA A 490 -18.94 -27.25 -13.86
C ALA A 490 -18.49 -28.26 -14.93
N ALA A 491 -17.76 -27.81 -15.96
CA ALA A 491 -17.24 -28.70 -17.00
C ALA A 491 -16.09 -29.61 -16.53
N LEU A 492 -15.26 -29.10 -15.60
CA LEU A 492 -14.09 -29.81 -15.10
C LEU A 492 -14.43 -30.76 -13.93
N GLU A 493 -15.50 -30.47 -13.19
CA GLU A 493 -15.93 -31.17 -11.97
C GLU A 493 -14.81 -31.42 -10.95
N PRO A 494 -13.97 -30.41 -10.61
CA PRO A 494 -12.86 -30.59 -9.69
C PRO A 494 -13.40 -30.91 -8.29
N ILE A 495 -12.68 -31.68 -7.50
CA ILE A 495 -13.02 -31.84 -6.08
C ILE A 495 -12.53 -30.64 -5.27
N SER A 496 -13.08 -30.45 -4.06
CA SER A 496 -12.52 -29.47 -3.11
C SER A 496 -11.08 -29.82 -2.80
N GLY A 497 -10.20 -28.81 -2.77
CA GLY A 497 -8.75 -29.00 -2.67
C GLY A 497 -8.03 -29.04 -4.01
N ALA A 498 -8.72 -29.01 -5.15
CA ALA A 498 -8.09 -28.99 -6.47
C ALA A 498 -7.15 -27.79 -6.63
N ILE A 499 -5.97 -28.05 -7.22
CA ILE A 499 -4.92 -27.04 -7.38
C ILE A 499 -4.95 -26.46 -8.78
N PHE A 500 -5.01 -25.15 -8.85
CA PHE A 500 -4.88 -24.36 -10.07
C PHE A 500 -3.63 -23.50 -10.00
N MET A 501 -3.01 -23.26 -11.15
CA MET A 501 -1.92 -22.30 -11.31
C MET A 501 -2.44 -21.11 -12.12
N LEU A 502 -2.38 -19.91 -11.53
CA LEU A 502 -2.67 -18.64 -12.20
C LEU A 502 -1.35 -18.00 -12.60
N GLU A 503 -1.15 -17.77 -13.90
CA GLU A 503 0.10 -17.33 -14.49
C GLU A 503 -0.14 -16.04 -15.29
N ARG A 504 0.75 -15.05 -15.15
CA ARG A 504 0.73 -13.82 -15.94
C ARG A 504 1.05 -14.08 -17.40
N THR A 505 0.49 -13.25 -18.26
CA THR A 505 0.86 -13.19 -19.67
C THR A 505 1.54 -11.86 -19.99
N ASP A 506 1.94 -11.67 -21.22
CA ASP A 506 2.45 -10.37 -21.71
C ASP A 506 1.34 -9.30 -21.80
N GLN A 507 0.07 -9.70 -21.70
CA GLN A 507 -1.07 -8.78 -21.68
C GLN A 507 -1.51 -8.48 -20.24
N PRO A 508 -1.69 -7.22 -19.86
CA PRO A 508 -1.93 -6.82 -18.48
C PRO A 508 -3.24 -7.35 -17.88
N ASP A 509 -4.25 -7.60 -18.73
CA ASP A 509 -5.58 -8.05 -18.33
C ASP A 509 -5.85 -9.53 -18.60
N THR A 510 -4.82 -10.29 -19.00
CA THR A 510 -4.95 -11.69 -19.44
C THR A 510 -4.04 -12.60 -18.63
N TYR A 511 -4.58 -13.73 -18.17
CA TYR A 511 -3.88 -14.70 -17.31
C TYR A 511 -4.17 -16.13 -17.79
N TYR A 512 -3.21 -17.04 -17.60
CA TYR A 512 -3.47 -18.47 -17.74
C TYR A 512 -3.98 -19.05 -16.42
N LEU A 513 -5.11 -19.75 -16.46
CA LEU A 513 -5.64 -20.52 -15.33
C LEU A 513 -5.61 -22.00 -15.66
N ARG A 514 -4.61 -22.71 -15.17
CA ARG A 514 -4.36 -24.12 -15.49
C ARG A 514 -4.70 -25.03 -14.30
N TYR A 515 -5.47 -26.06 -14.55
CA TYR A 515 -5.69 -27.13 -13.57
C TYR A 515 -4.51 -28.09 -13.59
N THR A 516 -3.91 -28.37 -12.43
CA THR A 516 -2.73 -29.24 -12.33
C THR A 516 -3.06 -30.73 -12.33
N GLY A 517 -4.32 -31.10 -12.10
CA GLY A 517 -4.72 -32.48 -11.83
C GLY A 517 -4.39 -32.95 -10.40
N GLU A 518 -3.77 -32.10 -9.59
CA GLU A 518 -3.40 -32.40 -8.20
C GLU A 518 -4.44 -31.83 -7.22
N VAL A 519 -4.41 -32.37 -6.01
CA VAL A 519 -5.30 -31.97 -4.92
C VAL A 519 -4.46 -31.73 -3.66
N ASP A 520 -4.72 -30.65 -2.97
CA ASP A 520 -4.14 -30.38 -1.65
C ASP A 520 -4.75 -31.35 -0.62
N PRO A 521 -3.97 -32.23 -0.01
CA PRO A 521 -4.50 -33.29 0.86
C PRO A 521 -5.20 -32.74 2.12
N LEU A 522 -4.83 -31.53 2.58
CA LEU A 522 -5.42 -30.91 3.77
C LEU A 522 -6.79 -30.28 3.48
N LEU A 523 -7.08 -29.94 2.22
CA LEU A 523 -8.32 -29.29 1.80
C LEU A 523 -9.17 -30.21 0.92
N ALA A 524 -8.74 -31.44 0.71
CA ALA A 524 -9.43 -32.42 -0.10
C ALA A 524 -10.73 -32.90 0.58
N ILE A 525 -11.87 -32.67 -0.09
CA ILE A 525 -13.16 -33.22 0.35
C ILE A 525 -13.73 -34.08 -0.79
N THR A 526 -13.79 -35.37 -0.55
CA THR A 526 -14.38 -36.32 -1.50
C THR A 526 -15.90 -36.16 -1.55
N PRO A 527 -16.59 -36.54 -2.64
CA PRO A 527 -18.06 -36.43 -2.73
C PRO A 527 -18.77 -37.14 -1.56
N SER A 528 -18.33 -38.35 -1.17
CA SER A 528 -18.91 -39.06 -0.03
C SER A 528 -18.66 -38.37 1.32
N ARG A 529 -17.54 -37.67 1.47
CA ARG A 529 -17.28 -36.84 2.66
C ARG A 529 -18.17 -35.61 2.66
N TYR A 530 -18.31 -34.96 1.53
CA TYR A 530 -19.18 -33.80 1.36
C TYR A 530 -20.62 -34.09 1.75
N GLU A 531 -21.20 -35.19 1.27
CA GLU A 531 -22.56 -35.63 1.67
C GLU A 531 -22.72 -35.78 3.18
N ARG A 532 -21.70 -36.36 3.88
CA ARG A 532 -21.76 -36.48 5.34
C ARG A 532 -21.70 -35.12 6.05
N LEU A 533 -20.88 -34.19 5.54
CA LEU A 533 -20.81 -32.84 6.08
C LEU A 533 -22.14 -32.09 5.90
N LEU A 534 -22.82 -32.23 4.75
CA LEU A 534 -24.14 -31.68 4.53
C LEU A 534 -25.21 -32.27 5.46
N ASN A 535 -25.13 -33.56 5.79
CA ASN A 535 -26.01 -34.18 6.78
C ASN A 535 -25.79 -33.57 8.19
N LEU A 536 -24.56 -33.26 8.54
CA LEU A 536 -24.24 -32.59 9.81
C LEU A 536 -24.69 -31.12 9.78
N GLN A 537 -24.57 -30.44 8.64
CA GLN A 537 -25.05 -29.06 8.42
C GLN A 537 -26.55 -28.92 8.77
N ALA A 538 -27.37 -29.91 8.42
CA ALA A 538 -28.81 -29.88 8.70
C ALA A 538 -29.14 -29.76 10.21
N HIS A 539 -28.19 -30.01 11.09
CA HIS A 539 -28.37 -29.97 12.55
C HIS A 539 -27.46 -28.91 13.20
N ALA A 540 -26.66 -28.19 12.43
CA ALA A 540 -25.60 -27.30 12.92
C ALA A 540 -26.13 -26.09 13.71
N ASP A 541 -27.36 -25.62 13.42
CA ASP A 541 -27.96 -24.46 14.09
C ASP A 541 -28.21 -24.70 15.58
N ALA A 542 -28.30 -25.97 16.00
CA ALA A 542 -28.47 -26.37 17.40
C ALA A 542 -27.14 -26.74 18.11
N MET A 543 -26.00 -26.57 17.43
CA MET A 543 -24.69 -27.00 17.92
C MET A 543 -23.71 -25.84 18.02
N SER A 544 -22.91 -25.78 19.10
CA SER A 544 -21.77 -24.86 19.17
C SER A 544 -20.62 -25.35 18.27
N THR A 545 -19.65 -24.47 17.97
CA THR A 545 -18.41 -24.84 17.26
C THR A 545 -17.67 -25.96 17.99
N TYR A 546 -17.67 -25.94 19.31
CA TYR A 546 -17.12 -27.02 20.14
C TYR A 546 -17.75 -28.38 19.83
N HIS A 547 -19.08 -28.47 19.78
CA HIS A 547 -19.78 -29.73 19.46
C HIS A 547 -19.57 -30.18 18.02
N LEU A 548 -19.58 -29.22 17.06
CA LEU A 548 -19.30 -29.52 15.68
C LEU A 548 -17.89 -30.12 15.47
N LEU A 549 -16.89 -29.56 16.15
CA LEU A 549 -15.52 -30.07 16.10
C LEU A 549 -15.40 -31.48 16.70
N ILE A 550 -16.14 -31.80 17.76
CA ILE A 550 -16.18 -33.13 18.32
C ILE A 550 -16.75 -34.12 17.31
N GLU A 551 -17.89 -33.82 16.67
CA GLU A 551 -18.49 -34.68 15.66
C GLU A 551 -17.57 -34.87 14.45
N LEU A 552 -16.91 -33.79 13.98
CA LEU A 552 -15.92 -33.88 12.92
C LEU A 552 -14.78 -34.81 13.28
N MET A 553 -14.20 -34.63 14.47
CA MET A 553 -13.02 -35.41 14.91
C MET A 553 -13.32 -36.87 15.17
N ARG A 554 -14.57 -37.22 15.52
CA ARG A 554 -15.01 -38.63 15.62
C ARG A 554 -14.91 -39.37 14.30
N GLU A 555 -15.05 -38.63 13.18
CA GLU A 555 -14.85 -39.19 11.86
C GLU A 555 -13.37 -39.21 11.41
N HIS A 556 -12.48 -38.65 12.20
CA HIS A 556 -11.03 -38.64 12.00
C HIS A 556 -10.30 -39.43 13.10
N PRO A 557 -10.41 -40.79 13.15
CA PRO A 557 -9.85 -41.59 14.26
C PRO A 557 -8.32 -41.55 14.33
N ARG A 558 -7.65 -41.10 13.26
CA ARG A 558 -6.20 -40.88 13.22
C ARG A 558 -5.80 -39.45 13.53
N GLY A 559 -6.78 -38.61 13.88
CA GLY A 559 -6.64 -37.15 14.01
C GLY A 559 -6.70 -36.43 12.67
N ALA A 560 -6.72 -35.11 12.72
CA ALA A 560 -6.73 -34.25 11.56
C ALA A 560 -5.97 -32.94 11.84
N ASP A 561 -5.40 -32.35 10.80
CA ASP A 561 -4.76 -31.03 10.85
C ASP A 561 -5.79 -29.92 11.02
N PHE A 562 -5.35 -28.77 11.54
CA PHE A 562 -6.19 -27.59 11.69
C PHE A 562 -6.87 -27.19 10.36
N LEU A 563 -6.11 -27.17 9.26
CA LEU A 563 -6.64 -26.78 7.95
C LEU A 563 -7.76 -27.72 7.49
N THR A 564 -7.61 -29.02 7.70
CA THR A 564 -8.65 -30.01 7.39
C THR A 564 -9.91 -29.77 8.20
N LEU A 565 -9.77 -29.64 9.53
CA LEU A 565 -10.90 -29.42 10.44
C LEU A 565 -11.60 -28.08 10.12
N HIS A 566 -10.84 -27.03 9.89
CA HIS A 566 -11.38 -25.71 9.56
C HIS A 566 -12.10 -25.70 8.21
N ASN A 567 -11.54 -26.36 7.20
CA ASN A 567 -12.17 -26.48 5.88
C ASN A 567 -13.48 -27.27 5.94
N GLU A 568 -13.50 -28.42 6.63
CA GLU A 568 -14.73 -29.22 6.81
C GLU A 568 -15.79 -28.48 7.65
N LEU A 569 -15.37 -27.81 8.74
CA LEU A 569 -16.26 -27.00 9.56
C LEU A 569 -16.94 -25.91 8.74
N ASN A 570 -16.23 -25.27 7.82
CA ASN A 570 -16.75 -24.21 6.95
C ASN A 570 -17.71 -24.72 5.86
N ILE A 571 -17.79 -26.02 5.62
CA ILE A 571 -18.91 -26.63 4.83
C ILE A 571 -20.18 -26.73 5.70
N ILE A 572 -20.02 -27.06 6.97
CA ILE A 572 -21.15 -27.25 7.89
C ILE A 572 -21.71 -25.88 8.29
N ARG A 573 -20.87 -25.00 8.78
CA ARG A 573 -21.19 -23.64 9.19
C ARG A 573 -19.98 -22.75 9.04
N ARG A 574 -20.15 -21.61 8.39
CA ARG A 574 -19.10 -20.61 8.27
C ARG A 574 -18.65 -20.18 9.67
N THR A 575 -17.37 -20.41 9.95
CA THR A 575 -16.75 -20.18 11.25
C THR A 575 -15.41 -19.48 11.04
N ARG A 576 -15.14 -18.43 11.81
CA ARG A 576 -13.84 -17.74 11.74
C ARG A 576 -12.72 -18.69 12.18
N ARG A 577 -11.56 -18.60 11.55
CA ARG A 577 -10.38 -19.43 11.87
C ARG A 577 -9.93 -19.23 13.32
N GLU A 578 -10.03 -18.01 13.85
CA GLU A 578 -9.73 -17.70 15.25
C GLU A 578 -10.68 -18.44 16.22
N GLN A 579 -11.95 -18.56 15.85
CA GLN A 579 -12.93 -19.32 16.62
C GLN A 579 -12.58 -20.81 16.63
N THR A 580 -12.25 -21.38 15.48
CA THR A 580 -11.82 -22.79 15.36
C THR A 580 -10.54 -23.03 16.19
N ALA A 581 -9.53 -22.16 16.04
CA ALA A 581 -8.26 -22.24 16.75
C ALA A 581 -8.43 -22.08 18.27
N SER A 582 -9.30 -21.17 18.69
CA SER A 582 -9.61 -20.92 20.11
C SER A 582 -10.23 -22.15 20.76
N VAL A 583 -11.23 -22.75 20.12
CA VAL A 583 -11.90 -23.95 20.66
C VAL A 583 -10.93 -25.12 20.73
N LEU A 584 -10.15 -25.41 19.67
CA LEU A 584 -9.14 -26.46 19.68
C LEU A 584 -8.09 -26.26 20.77
N SER A 585 -7.65 -25.05 21.01
CA SER A 585 -6.60 -24.72 21.99
C SER A 585 -7.10 -24.71 23.44
N ALA A 586 -8.39 -24.45 23.65
CA ALA A 586 -8.93 -24.18 24.98
C ALA A 586 -9.42 -25.42 25.71
N TYR A 587 -9.99 -26.37 24.99
CA TYR A 587 -10.63 -27.54 25.60
C TYR A 587 -9.69 -28.73 25.68
N PRO A 588 -9.63 -29.46 26.82
CA PRO A 588 -8.70 -30.55 27.04
C PRO A 588 -9.02 -31.79 26.19
N CYS A 589 -10.25 -31.90 25.67
CA CYS A 589 -10.61 -32.99 24.76
C CYS A 589 -9.94 -32.90 23.38
N PHE A 590 -9.39 -31.76 23.01
CA PHE A 590 -8.61 -31.61 21.79
C PHE A 590 -7.12 -31.60 22.14
N GLU A 591 -6.41 -32.62 21.73
CA GLU A 591 -5.00 -32.77 22.02
C GLU A 591 -4.15 -32.66 20.77
N LEU A 592 -3.18 -31.73 20.83
CA LEU A 592 -2.13 -31.62 19.80
C LEU A 592 -0.88 -32.38 20.27
N HIS A 593 -0.48 -33.41 19.53
CA HIS A 593 0.72 -34.17 19.87
C HIS A 593 2.00 -33.37 19.59
N ARG A 594 2.98 -33.47 20.48
CA ARG A 594 4.26 -32.75 20.30
C ARG A 594 4.97 -33.19 19.02
N GLY A 595 5.28 -32.19 18.17
CA GLY A 595 6.00 -32.40 16.90
C GLY A 595 5.12 -32.89 15.75
N SER A 596 3.81 -32.94 15.93
CA SER A 596 2.83 -33.24 14.88
C SER A 596 1.83 -32.06 14.78
N PRO A 597 1.38 -31.66 13.58
CA PRO A 597 0.29 -30.69 13.41
C PRO A 597 -1.10 -31.31 13.62
N VAL A 598 -1.17 -32.59 13.95
CA VAL A 598 -2.40 -33.40 13.99
C VAL A 598 -3.09 -33.29 15.34
N TRP A 599 -4.33 -32.88 15.36
CA TRP A 599 -5.22 -32.85 16.51
C TRP A 599 -5.92 -34.21 16.70
N HIS A 600 -6.08 -34.64 17.94
CA HIS A 600 -6.76 -35.86 18.33
C HIS A 600 -7.88 -35.57 19.33
N LEU A 601 -8.96 -36.32 19.25
CA LEU A 601 -10.06 -36.27 20.22
C LEU A 601 -9.83 -37.24 21.37
N LYS A 602 -9.90 -36.73 22.60
CA LYS A 602 -9.94 -37.53 23.84
C LYS A 602 -11.37 -37.58 24.34
N GLU A 603 -12.05 -38.68 24.06
CA GLU A 603 -13.45 -38.89 24.44
C GLU A 603 -13.70 -38.72 25.96
N GLU A 604 -12.74 -39.16 26.79
CA GLU A 604 -12.80 -39.06 28.26
C GLU A 604 -12.72 -37.62 28.80
N ASP A 605 -12.31 -36.67 27.97
CA ASP A 605 -12.16 -35.27 28.34
C ASP A 605 -13.30 -34.37 27.77
N ILE A 606 -14.24 -34.98 27.07
CA ILE A 606 -15.43 -34.27 26.57
C ILE A 606 -16.26 -33.74 27.76
N GLY A 607 -16.72 -32.51 27.68
CA GLY A 607 -17.49 -31.84 28.73
C GLY A 607 -16.66 -31.25 29.85
N LYS A 608 -15.33 -31.50 29.89
CA LYS A 608 -14.46 -30.81 30.85
C LYS A 608 -14.36 -29.30 30.52
N PRO A 609 -14.28 -28.45 31.56
CA PRO A 609 -14.19 -27.02 31.36
C PRO A 609 -12.87 -26.60 30.69
N VAL A 610 -12.87 -25.39 30.19
CA VAL A 610 -11.70 -24.72 29.59
C VAL A 610 -10.47 -24.86 30.47
N THR A 611 -9.31 -25.18 29.90
CA THR A 611 -8.06 -25.34 30.63
C THR A 611 -7.66 -24.07 31.39
N LYS A 612 -6.99 -24.20 32.54
CA LYS A 612 -6.51 -23.04 33.31
C LYS A 612 -5.61 -22.13 32.50
N LYS A 613 -4.80 -22.69 31.59
CA LYS A 613 -3.93 -21.93 30.69
C LYS A 613 -4.78 -21.08 29.74
N ALA A 614 -5.74 -21.67 29.05
CA ALA A 614 -6.58 -20.97 28.10
C ALA A 614 -7.43 -19.87 28.75
N ARG A 615 -7.89 -20.09 30.00
CA ARG A 615 -8.63 -19.08 30.78
C ARG A 615 -7.84 -17.77 30.99
N SER A 616 -6.50 -17.80 30.99
CA SER A 616 -5.67 -16.58 31.12
C SER A 616 -5.59 -15.75 29.84
N TYR A 617 -6.02 -16.32 28.72
CA TYR A 617 -6.02 -15.70 27.40
C TYR A 617 -7.43 -15.43 26.84
N LEU A 618 -8.49 -15.62 27.64
CA LEU A 618 -9.87 -15.35 27.19
C LEU A 618 -10.02 -13.88 26.78
N LEU A 619 -10.51 -13.67 25.58
CA LEU A 619 -10.94 -12.36 25.09
C LEU A 619 -12.35 -12.09 25.65
N ARG A 620 -12.54 -10.90 26.23
CA ARG A 620 -13.81 -10.48 26.87
C ARG A 620 -14.72 -9.80 25.87
#